data_d7c2912b08b05ef9c06ba91ed9c40e92
#
_entry.id   d7c2912b08b05ef9c06ba91ed9c40e92
#
_cell.length_a   1.000
_cell.length_b   1.000
_cell.length_c   1.000
_cell.angle_alpha   90.00
_cell.angle_beta   90.00
_cell.angle_gamma   90.00
#
_symmetry.space_group_name_H-M   'P 1'
#
loop_
_entity.id
_entity.type
_entity.pdbx_description
1 polymer ?
#
loop_
_entity_poly.entity_id
_entity_poly.type
_entity_poly.pdbx_seq_one_letter_code
_entity_poly.pdbx_strand_id
1 'polypeptide(L)'
;MKRKFWNWIKNDAGGEEERTLVLNGEISDETWYGDEVTPALFAKELNAGSGNITVWINSPGGDVYAAAQIYNMLMEYKGDVTVKVDALAASAASVIAMAGTTVLMSPLSLMMIHNPITVAIGDSKEMQKAGEMLDEVKEGIMNAYEIKTGMDRKKISHLMDAESWFNAKKAVELGFADGILHGKEDTEEGDGEEELEGLMFSRTAVTNSLLTKLIPKKPEAKVPIEQLEKRLNLLTH
;
A
#
# COMPACT_ATOMS: atom_id res chain seq x y z
N MET A 1 0.46 -12.29 -18.05
CA MET A 1 1.56 -12.30 -17.07
C MET A 1 1.10 -11.49 -15.88
N LYS A 2 0.98 -12.11 -14.73
CA LYS A 2 0.69 -11.40 -13.48
C LYS A 2 1.94 -10.63 -13.05
N ARG A 3 1.77 -9.37 -12.70
CA ARG A 3 2.88 -8.55 -12.23
C ARG A 3 3.03 -8.77 -10.73
N LYS A 4 4.19 -9.29 -10.32
CA LYS A 4 4.66 -9.13 -8.95
C LYS A 4 4.61 -7.63 -8.62
N PHE A 5 4.08 -7.25 -7.45
CA PHE A 5 4.19 -5.87 -6.96
C PHE A 5 5.54 -5.60 -6.28
N TRP A 6 6.44 -6.60 -6.24
CA TRP A 6 7.82 -6.43 -5.77
C TRP A 6 8.85 -6.98 -6.75
N ASN A 7 10.05 -6.43 -6.68
CA ASN A 7 11.20 -6.89 -7.45
C ASN A 7 12.49 -6.68 -6.65
N TRP A 8 13.44 -7.61 -6.78
CA TRP A 8 14.78 -7.47 -6.22
C TRP A 8 15.74 -6.96 -7.27
N ILE A 9 16.47 -5.89 -6.92
CA ILE A 9 17.56 -5.34 -7.75
C ILE A 9 18.86 -5.66 -7.03
N LYS A 10 19.81 -6.29 -7.73
CA LYS A 10 21.17 -6.47 -7.26
C LYS A 10 22.02 -5.35 -7.83
N ASN A 11 22.66 -4.58 -6.97
CA ASN A 11 23.63 -3.59 -7.38
C ASN A 11 25.02 -4.20 -7.25
N ASP A 12 25.61 -4.58 -8.37
CA ASP A 12 26.98 -5.16 -8.45
C ASP A 12 28.10 -4.10 -8.34
N ALA A 13 27.79 -2.88 -7.94
CA ALA A 13 28.74 -1.79 -7.86
C ALA A 13 29.36 -1.66 -6.48
N GLY A 14 30.51 -2.33 -6.28
CA GLY A 14 31.47 -1.96 -5.25
C GLY A 14 31.42 -2.66 -3.90
N GLY A 15 31.58 -3.97 -3.85
CA GLY A 15 32.19 -4.66 -2.69
C GLY A 15 31.29 -5.10 -1.54
N GLU A 16 30.14 -4.50 -1.33
CA GLU A 16 29.07 -5.02 -0.48
C GLU A 16 27.79 -5.14 -1.34
N GLU A 17 27.22 -6.35 -1.40
CA GLU A 17 25.95 -6.60 -2.12
C GLU A 17 24.81 -5.86 -1.40
N GLU A 18 24.58 -4.60 -1.75
CA GLU A 18 23.40 -3.89 -1.27
C GLU A 18 22.18 -4.45 -2.00
N ARG A 19 21.36 -5.18 -1.26
CA ARG A 19 20.13 -5.77 -1.77
C ARG A 19 19.02 -4.73 -1.73
N THR A 20 18.47 -4.43 -2.89
CA THR A 20 17.36 -3.47 -3.02
C THR A 20 16.09 -4.20 -3.38
N LEU A 21 15.06 -4.05 -2.56
CA LEU A 21 13.69 -4.48 -2.80
C LEU A 21 12.87 -3.28 -3.29
N VAL A 22 12.15 -3.43 -4.38
CA VAL A 22 11.23 -2.41 -4.89
C VAL A 22 9.80 -2.94 -4.76
N LEU A 23 8.96 -2.25 -3.99
CA LEU A 23 7.53 -2.45 -3.88
C LEU A 23 6.83 -1.40 -4.75
N ASN A 24 6.23 -1.81 -5.86
CA ASN A 24 5.60 -0.88 -6.80
C ASN A 24 4.23 -1.38 -7.26
N GLY A 25 3.21 -0.54 -7.08
CA GLY A 25 1.84 -0.83 -7.41
C GLY A 25 1.03 -1.40 -6.24
N GLU A 26 -0.09 -2.01 -6.53
CA GLU A 26 -1.04 -2.50 -5.53
C GLU A 26 -0.54 -3.76 -4.84
N ILE A 27 -0.61 -3.77 -3.51
CA ILE A 27 -0.31 -4.93 -2.66
C ILE A 27 -1.49 -5.89 -2.76
N SER A 28 -1.21 -7.15 -3.13
CA SER A 28 -2.25 -8.16 -3.31
C SER A 28 -1.74 -9.51 -2.83
N ASP A 29 -2.59 -10.27 -2.15
CA ASP A 29 -2.34 -11.67 -1.79
C ASP A 29 -2.92 -12.64 -2.82
N GLU A 30 -3.75 -12.15 -3.76
CA GLU A 30 -4.51 -12.99 -4.66
C GLU A 30 -3.86 -13.22 -6.00
N THR A 31 -3.91 -14.51 -6.35
CA THR A 31 -3.84 -14.96 -7.71
C THR A 31 -4.99 -15.91 -8.00
N TRP A 32 -5.95 -15.43 -8.74
CA TRP A 32 -7.15 -16.19 -9.15
C TRP A 32 -6.85 -17.41 -10.06
N TYR A 33 -5.59 -17.65 -10.43
CA TYR A 33 -5.23 -18.64 -11.45
C TYR A 33 -3.95 -19.45 -11.16
N GLY A 34 -3.47 -19.52 -9.92
CA GLY A 34 -2.38 -20.43 -9.55
C GLY A 34 -0.95 -20.02 -9.94
N ASP A 35 -0.75 -18.87 -10.60
CA ASP A 35 0.59 -18.32 -10.90
C ASP A 35 1.07 -17.39 -9.78
N GLU A 36 1.18 -17.91 -8.59
CA GLU A 36 1.07 -17.13 -7.38
C GLU A 36 2.34 -16.43 -6.96
N VAL A 37 2.17 -15.15 -6.71
CA VAL A 37 3.11 -14.33 -5.98
C VAL A 37 2.71 -14.42 -4.51
N THR A 38 3.20 -15.44 -3.84
CA THR A 38 2.79 -15.75 -2.47
C THR A 38 3.69 -15.09 -1.43
N PRO A 39 3.20 -14.86 -0.20
CA PRO A 39 4.04 -14.50 0.93
C PRO A 39 5.22 -15.46 1.15
N ALA A 40 5.04 -16.74 0.84
CA ALA A 40 6.10 -17.74 0.90
C ALA A 40 7.22 -17.47 -0.12
N LEU A 41 6.87 -17.00 -1.32
CA LEU A 41 7.85 -16.59 -2.31
C LEU A 41 8.60 -15.34 -1.86
N PHE A 42 7.88 -14.35 -1.31
CA PHE A 42 8.49 -13.15 -0.73
C PHE A 42 9.48 -13.52 0.38
N ALA A 43 9.07 -14.37 1.33
CA ALA A 43 9.94 -14.85 2.41
C ALA A 43 11.19 -15.57 1.87
N LYS A 44 11.04 -16.42 0.86
CA LYS A 44 12.16 -17.12 0.22
C LYS A 44 13.14 -16.13 -0.42
N GLU A 45 12.64 -15.14 -1.16
CA GLU A 45 13.46 -14.13 -1.81
C GLU A 45 14.13 -13.20 -0.79
N LEU A 46 13.43 -12.80 0.27
CA LEU A 46 13.97 -11.99 1.36
C LEU A 46 15.15 -12.69 2.03
N ASN A 47 15.00 -13.98 2.33
CA ASN A 47 16.02 -14.79 3.02
C ASN A 47 17.07 -15.40 2.08
N ALA A 48 17.04 -15.11 0.77
CA ALA A 48 18.02 -15.61 -0.19
C ALA A 48 19.41 -14.96 -0.06
N GLY A 49 19.57 -13.92 0.75
CA GLY A 49 20.82 -13.24 1.03
C GLY A 49 20.85 -12.72 2.47
N SER A 50 21.93 -12.09 2.84
CA SER A 50 22.15 -11.51 4.18
C SER A 50 22.62 -10.05 4.03
N GLY A 51 22.84 -9.38 5.17
CA GLY A 51 23.25 -7.97 5.21
C GLY A 51 22.06 -7.02 5.23
N ASN A 52 22.33 -5.73 5.12
CA ASN A 52 21.31 -4.71 5.13
C ASN A 52 20.52 -4.67 3.81
N ILE A 53 19.28 -4.23 3.85
CA ILE A 53 18.46 -4.08 2.66
C ILE A 53 17.87 -2.67 2.55
N THR A 54 17.74 -2.20 1.32
CA THR A 54 16.94 -1.00 1.00
C THR A 54 15.61 -1.43 0.39
N VAL A 55 14.51 -0.87 0.90
CA VAL A 55 13.14 -1.11 0.41
C VAL A 55 12.57 0.17 -0.17
N TRP A 56 12.46 0.27 -1.49
CA TRP A 56 11.76 1.36 -2.15
C TRP A 56 10.27 1.09 -2.23
N ILE A 57 9.46 2.06 -1.84
CA ILE A 57 7.99 1.96 -1.85
C ILE A 57 7.39 3.03 -2.76
N ASN A 58 6.57 2.57 -3.71
CA ASN A 58 5.66 3.40 -4.50
C ASN A 58 4.34 2.64 -4.70
N SER A 59 3.42 2.75 -3.74
CA SER A 59 2.23 1.91 -3.68
C SER A 59 1.03 2.65 -3.09
N PRO A 60 -0.16 2.49 -3.68
CA PRO A 60 -1.42 2.98 -3.12
C PRO A 60 -1.94 2.12 -1.94
N GLY A 61 -1.23 1.04 -1.58
CA GLY A 61 -1.72 0.04 -0.65
C GLY A 61 -2.39 -1.14 -1.34
N GLY A 62 -3.34 -1.76 -0.67
CA GLY A 62 -4.05 -2.94 -1.14
C GLY A 62 -4.46 -3.85 -0.01
N ASP A 63 -4.19 -5.16 -0.11
CA ASP A 63 -4.56 -6.15 0.87
C ASP A 63 -3.80 -5.96 2.20
N VAL A 64 -4.56 -5.83 3.28
CA VAL A 64 -4.02 -5.58 4.61
C VAL A 64 -3.31 -6.79 5.21
N TYR A 65 -3.77 -8.00 4.88
CA TYR A 65 -3.16 -9.23 5.41
C TYR A 65 -1.84 -9.53 4.73
N ALA A 66 -1.76 -9.32 3.41
CA ALA A 66 -0.50 -9.39 2.68
C ALA A 66 0.51 -8.36 3.20
N ALA A 67 0.06 -7.14 3.46
CA ALA A 67 0.90 -6.10 4.05
C ALA A 67 1.38 -6.45 5.45
N ALA A 68 0.50 -6.99 6.31
CA ALA A 68 0.87 -7.43 7.66
C ALA A 68 1.92 -8.55 7.63
N GLN A 69 1.81 -9.50 6.71
CA GLN A 69 2.82 -10.55 6.56
C GLN A 69 4.18 -9.98 6.12
N ILE A 70 4.19 -9.06 5.15
CA ILE A 70 5.43 -8.40 4.69
C ILE A 70 6.03 -7.57 5.83
N TYR A 71 5.21 -6.80 6.55
CA TYR A 71 5.65 -6.04 7.73
C TYR A 71 6.34 -6.94 8.73
N ASN A 72 5.73 -8.05 9.12
CA ASN A 72 6.30 -9.00 10.09
C ASN A 72 7.61 -9.61 9.57
N MET A 73 7.69 -9.99 8.30
CA MET A 73 8.91 -10.54 7.71
C MET A 73 10.06 -9.53 7.71
N LEU A 74 9.77 -8.25 7.46
CA LEU A 74 10.77 -7.19 7.51
C LEU A 74 11.19 -6.87 8.94
N MET A 75 10.27 -6.91 9.91
CA MET A 75 10.56 -6.75 11.34
C MET A 75 11.44 -7.87 11.90
N GLU A 76 11.28 -9.11 11.41
CA GLU A 76 12.09 -10.27 11.80
C GLU A 76 13.41 -10.38 11.03
N TYR A 77 13.62 -9.53 10.02
CA TYR A 77 14.84 -9.56 9.23
C TYR A 77 16.06 -9.18 10.05
N LYS A 78 17.16 -9.94 9.90
CA LYS A 78 18.35 -9.80 10.77
C LYS A 78 19.24 -8.60 10.46
N GLY A 79 19.15 -8.04 9.24
CA GLY A 79 19.88 -6.84 8.84
C GLY A 79 19.04 -5.59 9.04
N ASP A 80 19.67 -4.42 8.87
CA ASP A 80 18.94 -3.17 8.86
C ASP A 80 18.07 -3.08 7.61
N VAL A 81 16.86 -2.55 7.79
CA VAL A 81 15.90 -2.31 6.74
C VAL A 81 15.74 -0.80 6.54
N THR A 82 16.35 -0.27 5.49
CA THR A 82 16.15 1.14 5.12
C THR A 82 14.99 1.24 4.14
N VAL A 83 13.85 1.78 4.59
CA VAL A 83 12.71 2.07 3.73
C VAL A 83 12.88 3.44 3.11
N LYS A 84 12.65 3.53 1.80
CA LYS A 84 12.66 4.78 1.03
C LYS A 84 11.32 4.93 0.30
N VAL A 85 10.53 5.93 0.67
CA VAL A 85 9.29 6.25 -0.04
C VAL A 85 9.62 7.08 -1.28
N ASP A 86 9.42 6.49 -2.46
CA ASP A 86 9.74 7.12 -3.75
C ASP A 86 8.73 8.22 -4.10
N ALA A 87 7.47 7.84 -4.30
CA ALA A 87 6.39 8.78 -4.59
C ALA A 87 5.21 8.64 -3.62
N LEU A 88 4.83 7.42 -3.27
CA LEU A 88 3.64 7.15 -2.46
C LEU A 88 3.81 5.94 -1.56
N ALA A 89 3.46 6.09 -0.29
CA ALA A 89 3.21 5.00 0.64
C ALA A 89 1.82 5.20 1.28
N ALA A 90 0.77 4.69 0.64
CA ALA A 90 -0.60 4.89 1.11
C ALA A 90 -1.21 3.61 1.68
N SER A 91 -2.11 3.74 2.68
CA SER A 91 -2.90 2.64 3.22
C SER A 91 -1.99 1.49 3.70
N ALA A 92 -2.21 0.26 3.23
CA ALA A 92 -1.42 -0.91 3.56
C ALA A 92 0.10 -0.75 3.28
N ALA A 93 0.48 0.07 2.29
CA ALA A 93 1.89 0.36 2.01
C ALA A 93 2.55 1.23 3.10
N SER A 94 1.79 2.11 3.74
CA SER A 94 2.30 2.87 4.88
C SER A 94 2.56 1.98 6.10
N VAL A 95 1.77 0.91 6.28
CA VAL A 95 2.02 -0.10 7.32
C VAL A 95 3.34 -0.82 7.06
N ILE A 96 3.60 -1.26 5.82
CA ILE A 96 4.88 -1.89 5.46
C ILE A 96 6.05 -0.93 5.72
N ALA A 97 5.89 0.36 5.42
CA ALA A 97 6.94 1.35 5.65
C ALA A 97 7.36 1.42 7.13
N MET A 98 6.45 1.16 8.07
CA MET A 98 6.74 1.17 9.51
C MET A 98 7.69 0.04 9.95
N ALA A 99 7.92 -0.97 9.13
CA ALA A 99 8.89 -2.03 9.41
C ALA A 99 10.36 -1.58 9.20
N GLY A 100 10.58 -0.40 8.62
CA GLY A 100 11.93 0.13 8.41
C GLY A 100 12.62 0.47 9.72
N THR A 101 13.86 -0.03 9.89
CA THR A 101 14.79 0.45 10.92
C THR A 101 14.98 1.97 10.72
N THR A 102 15.13 2.37 9.47
CA THR A 102 15.15 3.78 9.04
C THR A 102 14.12 3.96 7.93
N VAL A 103 13.30 5.00 8.03
CA VAL A 103 12.29 5.37 7.01
C VAL A 103 12.63 6.75 6.47
N LEU A 104 12.91 6.84 5.18
CA LEU A 104 13.24 8.08 4.48
C LEU A 104 12.19 8.38 3.42
N MET A 105 11.83 9.63 3.26
CA MET A 105 10.87 10.06 2.24
C MET A 105 11.55 10.93 1.18
N SER A 106 11.24 10.69 -0.09
CA SER A 106 11.62 11.61 -1.16
C SER A 106 10.94 12.97 -0.95
N PRO A 107 11.55 14.09 -1.36
CA PRO A 107 11.00 15.43 -1.08
C PRO A 107 9.58 15.67 -1.59
N LEU A 108 9.19 14.99 -2.67
CA LEU A 108 7.85 15.08 -3.28
C LEU A 108 6.95 13.88 -2.97
N SER A 109 7.41 12.96 -2.11
CA SER A 109 6.61 11.79 -1.77
C SER A 109 5.53 12.11 -0.74
N LEU A 110 4.50 11.27 -0.76
CA LEU A 110 3.36 11.34 0.16
C LEU A 110 3.22 10.02 0.92
N MET A 111 2.74 10.14 2.15
CA MET A 111 2.25 9.02 2.94
C MET A 111 0.78 9.24 3.28
N MET A 112 -0.03 8.19 3.29
CA MET A 112 -1.43 8.28 3.69
C MET A 112 -1.80 7.14 4.62
N ILE A 113 -2.52 7.50 5.68
CA ILE A 113 -3.09 6.55 6.63
C ILE A 113 -4.61 6.74 6.72
N HIS A 114 -5.34 5.64 6.81
CA HIS A 114 -6.78 5.63 6.95
C HIS A 114 -7.28 4.37 7.66
N ASN A 115 -8.56 4.33 7.99
CA ASN A 115 -9.20 3.14 8.52
C ASN A 115 -9.26 2.02 7.46
N PRO A 116 -9.15 0.75 7.88
CA PRO A 116 -9.36 -0.36 6.96
C PRO A 116 -10.77 -0.34 6.38
N ILE A 117 -10.89 -0.80 5.14
CA ILE A 117 -12.16 -0.91 4.43
C ILE A 117 -12.37 -2.33 3.90
N THR A 118 -13.61 -2.75 3.83
CA THR A 118 -13.97 -4.02 3.22
C THR A 118 -15.27 -3.90 2.45
N VAL A 119 -15.59 -4.92 1.65
CA VAL A 119 -16.90 -5.10 1.03
C VAL A 119 -17.52 -6.34 1.67
N ALA A 120 -18.71 -6.18 2.25
CA ALA A 120 -19.47 -7.27 2.85
C ALA A 120 -20.84 -7.36 2.19
N ILE A 121 -21.33 -8.57 2.01
CA ILE A 121 -22.66 -8.87 1.47
C ILE A 121 -23.31 -9.90 2.38
N GLY A 122 -24.50 -9.60 2.87
CA GLY A 122 -25.22 -10.50 3.78
C GLY A 122 -26.36 -9.80 4.51
N ASP A 123 -26.84 -10.43 5.55
CA ASP A 123 -27.84 -9.87 6.43
C ASP A 123 -27.24 -8.90 7.49
N SER A 124 -28.07 -8.36 8.36
CA SER A 124 -27.65 -7.41 9.41
C SER A 124 -26.56 -7.98 10.33
N LYS A 125 -26.56 -9.29 10.58
CA LYS A 125 -25.56 -9.93 11.45
C LYS A 125 -24.20 -10.02 10.74
N GLU A 126 -24.22 -10.31 9.45
CA GLU A 126 -22.98 -10.33 8.64
C GLU A 126 -22.35 -8.93 8.52
N MET A 127 -23.19 -7.88 8.39
CA MET A 127 -22.71 -6.49 8.41
C MET A 127 -22.06 -6.12 9.76
N GLN A 128 -22.69 -6.54 10.86
CA GLN A 128 -22.14 -6.30 12.19
C GLN A 128 -20.79 -6.99 12.38
N LYS A 129 -20.67 -8.27 12.01
CA LYS A 129 -19.41 -9.01 12.07
C LYS A 129 -18.30 -8.38 11.20
N ALA A 130 -18.67 -7.88 10.02
CA ALA A 130 -17.70 -7.18 9.17
C ALA A 130 -17.21 -5.88 9.83
N GLY A 131 -18.10 -5.17 10.53
CA GLY A 131 -17.71 -4.00 11.33
C GLY A 131 -16.76 -4.36 12.47
N GLU A 132 -17.12 -5.36 13.28
CA GLU A 132 -16.28 -5.86 14.38
C GLU A 132 -14.89 -6.31 13.88
N MET A 133 -14.83 -7.01 12.73
CA MET A 133 -13.58 -7.40 12.11
C MET A 133 -12.73 -6.17 11.70
N LEU A 134 -13.35 -5.13 11.12
CA LEU A 134 -12.63 -3.92 10.73
C LEU A 134 -12.07 -3.17 11.94
N ASP A 135 -12.77 -3.19 13.07
CA ASP A 135 -12.30 -2.60 14.32
C ASP A 135 -11.02 -3.31 14.81
N GLU A 136 -10.99 -4.66 14.80
CA GLU A 136 -9.81 -5.44 15.16
C GLU A 136 -8.64 -5.22 14.18
N VAL A 137 -8.91 -5.14 12.88
CA VAL A 137 -7.90 -4.82 11.87
C VAL A 137 -7.31 -3.42 12.11
N LYS A 138 -8.16 -2.43 12.45
CA LYS A 138 -7.73 -1.08 12.81
C LYS A 138 -6.79 -1.10 14.00
N GLU A 139 -7.13 -1.84 15.07
CA GLU A 139 -6.26 -1.98 16.24
C GLU A 139 -4.90 -2.59 15.86
N GLY A 140 -4.89 -3.60 14.98
CA GLY A 140 -3.65 -4.20 14.48
C GLY A 140 -2.79 -3.20 13.70
N ILE A 141 -3.38 -2.40 12.82
CA ILE A 141 -2.68 -1.35 12.06
C ILE A 141 -2.10 -0.29 13.02
N MET A 142 -2.89 0.14 14.02
CA MET A 142 -2.44 1.13 15.00
C MET A 142 -1.23 0.64 15.78
N ASN A 143 -1.06 -0.67 16.03
CA ASN A 143 0.14 -1.19 16.69
C ASN A 143 1.41 -0.87 15.88
N ALA A 144 1.38 -1.05 14.56
CA ALA A 144 2.53 -0.74 13.71
C ALA A 144 2.89 0.75 13.74
N TYR A 145 1.87 1.62 13.67
CA TYR A 145 2.11 3.06 13.76
C TYR A 145 2.59 3.51 15.15
N GLU A 146 2.03 2.96 16.23
CA GLU A 146 2.45 3.25 17.60
C GLU A 146 3.90 2.84 17.86
N ILE A 147 4.30 1.64 17.43
CA ILE A 147 5.67 1.13 17.57
C ILE A 147 6.66 2.06 16.87
N LYS A 148 6.36 2.51 15.64
CA LYS A 148 7.27 3.36 14.87
C LYS A 148 7.30 4.79 15.38
N THR A 149 6.13 5.39 15.63
CA THR A 149 6.02 6.82 15.92
C THR A 149 6.14 7.17 17.40
N GLY A 150 5.87 6.22 18.31
CA GLY A 150 5.69 6.50 19.74
C GLY A 150 4.47 7.38 20.05
N MET A 151 3.58 7.59 19.08
CA MET A 151 2.43 8.47 19.20
C MET A 151 1.31 7.80 20.03
N ASP A 152 0.56 8.62 20.77
CA ASP A 152 -0.64 8.15 21.48
C ASP A 152 -1.69 7.55 20.52
N ARG A 153 -2.27 6.40 20.89
CA ARG A 153 -3.25 5.67 20.08
C ARG A 153 -4.47 6.49 19.69
N LYS A 154 -4.94 7.39 20.56
CA LYS A 154 -6.09 8.24 20.23
C LYS A 154 -5.75 9.20 19.11
N LYS A 155 -4.53 9.74 19.12
CA LYS A 155 -4.06 10.62 18.04
C LYS A 155 -3.91 9.85 16.73
N ILE A 156 -3.34 8.62 16.76
CA ILE A 156 -3.26 7.75 15.59
C ILE A 156 -4.66 7.44 15.06
N SER A 157 -5.59 7.00 15.92
CA SER A 157 -6.97 6.72 15.52
C SER A 157 -7.62 7.93 14.86
N HIS A 158 -7.45 9.13 15.44
CA HIS A 158 -8.02 10.35 14.87
C HIS A 158 -7.45 10.68 13.49
N LEU A 159 -6.14 10.49 13.29
CA LEU A 159 -5.51 10.69 11.98
C LEU A 159 -6.00 9.67 10.95
N MET A 160 -6.23 8.41 11.37
CA MET A 160 -6.81 7.38 10.49
C MET A 160 -8.27 7.67 10.16
N ASP A 161 -9.07 8.12 11.14
CA ASP A 161 -10.48 8.50 10.94
C ASP A 161 -10.61 9.65 9.92
N ALA A 162 -9.65 10.57 9.93
CA ALA A 162 -9.59 11.73 9.04
C ALA A 162 -9.02 11.41 7.63
N GLU A 163 -8.55 10.17 7.37
CA GLU A 163 -7.80 9.85 6.14
C GLU A 163 -6.66 10.85 5.92
N SER A 164 -5.66 10.79 6.78
CA SER A 164 -4.61 11.81 6.81
C SER A 164 -3.53 11.59 5.76
N TRP A 165 -3.20 12.64 5.05
CA TRP A 165 -2.13 12.71 4.06
C TRP A 165 -0.96 13.53 4.60
N PHE A 166 0.25 13.00 4.45
CA PHE A 166 1.46 13.63 4.94
C PHE A 166 2.45 13.83 3.80
N ASN A 167 2.95 15.05 3.63
CA ASN A 167 4.18 15.27 2.86
C ASN A 167 5.39 14.80 3.70
N ALA A 168 6.58 14.79 3.10
CA ALA A 168 7.79 14.31 3.75
C ALA A 168 8.10 15.02 5.08
N LYS A 169 7.96 16.36 5.13
CA LYS A 169 8.19 17.13 6.37
C LYS A 169 7.20 16.74 7.47
N LYS A 170 5.92 16.64 7.14
CA LYS A 170 4.88 16.29 8.10
C LYS A 170 5.01 14.86 8.60
N ALA A 171 5.42 13.92 7.73
CA ALA A 171 5.69 12.54 8.14
C ALA A 171 6.86 12.45 9.13
N VAL A 172 7.91 13.21 8.92
CA VAL A 172 9.05 13.31 9.87
C VAL A 172 8.60 13.96 11.20
N GLU A 173 7.88 15.06 11.15
CA GLU A 173 7.34 15.73 12.35
C GLU A 173 6.48 14.78 13.21
N LEU A 174 5.69 13.94 12.57
CA LEU A 174 4.82 12.98 13.25
C LEU A 174 5.50 11.65 13.61
N GLY A 175 6.76 11.46 13.25
CA GLY A 175 7.53 10.24 13.53
C GLY A 175 7.24 9.06 12.61
N PHE A 176 6.49 9.24 11.52
CA PHE A 176 6.28 8.20 10.50
C PHE A 176 7.51 8.01 9.59
N ALA A 177 8.37 9.01 9.50
CA ALA A 177 9.63 8.94 8.80
C ALA A 177 10.76 9.51 9.68
N ASP A 178 11.98 9.06 9.44
CA ASP A 178 13.17 9.48 10.18
C ASP A 178 13.91 10.62 9.47
N GLY A 179 13.64 10.85 8.18
CA GLY A 179 14.27 11.91 7.42
C GLY A 179 13.77 12.05 5.99
N ILE A 180 14.31 13.07 5.30
CA ILE A 180 14.01 13.38 3.90
C ILE A 180 15.24 13.07 3.05
N LEU A 181 15.06 12.30 1.97
CA LEU A 181 16.12 11.99 1.02
C LEU A 181 16.61 13.27 0.32
N HIS A 182 17.92 13.43 0.22
CA HIS A 182 18.55 14.60 -0.43
C HIS A 182 18.20 15.95 0.20
N GLY A 183 17.57 15.95 1.39
CA GLY A 183 17.41 17.15 2.20
C GLY A 183 18.79 17.65 2.60
N LYS A 184 19.05 18.95 2.47
CA LYS A 184 20.14 19.56 3.21
C LYS A 184 19.78 19.45 4.68
N GLU A 185 20.73 19.12 5.56
CA GLU A 185 20.53 19.25 6.99
C GLU A 185 20.02 20.67 7.27
N ASP A 186 18.73 20.80 7.60
CA ASP A 186 18.08 22.08 7.80
C ASP A 186 18.60 22.69 9.10
N THR A 187 19.39 23.73 8.94
CA THR A 187 19.45 24.82 9.92
C THR A 187 18.16 25.62 9.78
N GLU A 188 17.32 25.47 10.79
CA GLU A 188 16.30 26.40 11.32
C GLU A 188 15.36 27.20 10.40
N GLU A 189 14.07 27.10 10.77
CA GLU A 189 12.97 28.06 10.74
C GLU A 189 12.34 28.48 9.40
N GLY A 190 11.05 28.21 9.34
CA GLY A 190 10.13 28.82 8.38
C GLY A 190 8.71 28.30 8.54
N ASP A 191 7.94 28.92 9.44
CA ASP A 191 6.48 28.81 9.50
C ASP A 191 5.88 29.08 8.11
N GLY A 192 5.07 28.14 7.65
CA GLY A 192 4.26 28.29 6.46
C GLY A 192 3.21 27.19 6.42
N GLU A 193 2.09 27.42 7.13
CA GLU A 193 0.86 26.67 6.90
C GLU A 193 0.36 27.00 5.48
N GLU A 194 0.66 26.15 4.52
CA GLU A 194 -0.09 26.10 3.27
C GLU A 194 -0.99 24.85 3.31
N GLU A 195 -2.28 25.11 3.47
CA GLU A 195 -3.34 24.13 3.21
C GLU A 195 -3.21 23.62 1.79
N LEU A 196 -2.78 22.35 1.66
CA LEU A 196 -2.83 21.61 0.39
C LEU A 196 -4.26 21.12 0.15
N GLU A 197 -5.13 22.02 -0.32
CA GLU A 197 -6.37 21.63 -0.98
C GLU A 197 -6.04 20.94 -2.32
N GLY A 198 -6.44 19.68 -2.44
CA GLY A 198 -6.69 19.09 -3.75
C GLY A 198 -5.65 18.17 -4.35
N LEU A 199 -5.21 17.14 -3.67
CA LEU A 199 -4.58 15.99 -4.34
C LEU A 199 -5.60 14.87 -4.57
N MET A 200 -5.90 14.64 -5.86
CA MET A 200 -6.96 13.77 -6.40
C MET A 200 -6.69 12.27 -6.26
N PHE A 201 -6.38 11.79 -5.07
CA PHE A 201 -6.52 10.38 -4.73
C PHE A 201 -7.55 10.25 -3.62
N SER A 202 -8.80 10.43 -4.00
CA SER A 202 -9.90 10.32 -3.06
C SER A 202 -10.11 8.85 -2.69
N ARG A 203 -10.61 8.63 -1.46
CA ARG A 203 -11.19 7.37 -1.00
C ARG A 203 -12.05 6.69 -2.07
N THR A 204 -12.74 7.49 -2.88
CA THR A 204 -13.52 7.09 -4.06
C THR A 204 -12.66 6.40 -5.13
N ALA A 205 -11.42 6.82 -5.38
CA ALA A 205 -10.57 6.22 -6.40
C ALA A 205 -10.07 4.83 -5.96
N VAL A 206 -9.68 4.68 -4.69
CA VAL A 206 -9.28 3.37 -4.11
C VAL A 206 -10.49 2.44 -4.06
N THR A 207 -11.64 2.93 -3.58
CA THR A 207 -12.90 2.15 -3.54
C THR A 207 -13.36 1.76 -4.93
N ASN A 208 -13.28 2.64 -5.93
CA ASN A 208 -13.64 2.34 -7.32
C ASN A 208 -12.68 1.34 -7.96
N SER A 209 -11.38 1.37 -7.61
CA SER A 209 -10.41 0.36 -8.04
C SER A 209 -10.77 -1.02 -7.49
N LEU A 210 -11.15 -1.10 -6.22
CA LEU A 210 -11.60 -2.34 -5.59
C LEU A 210 -12.94 -2.81 -6.17
N LEU A 211 -13.90 -1.91 -6.35
CA LEU A 211 -15.22 -2.24 -6.92
C LEU A 211 -15.12 -2.70 -8.38
N THR A 212 -14.23 -2.13 -9.19
CA THR A 212 -14.02 -2.57 -10.58
C THR A 212 -13.41 -3.98 -10.66
N LYS A 213 -12.75 -4.45 -9.61
CA LYS A 213 -12.25 -5.83 -9.52
C LYS A 213 -13.32 -6.83 -9.07
N LEU A 214 -14.29 -6.38 -8.26
CA LEU A 214 -15.39 -7.19 -7.74
C LEU A 214 -16.55 -7.33 -8.74
N ILE A 215 -16.69 -6.38 -9.68
CA ILE A 215 -17.67 -6.49 -10.76
C ILE A 215 -17.03 -7.34 -11.87
N PRO A 216 -17.45 -8.60 -12.08
CA PRO A 216 -16.94 -9.38 -13.20
C PRO A 216 -17.22 -8.59 -14.49
N LYS A 217 -16.17 -8.29 -15.25
CA LYS A 217 -16.33 -7.71 -16.59
C LYS A 217 -17.28 -8.62 -17.35
N LYS A 218 -18.51 -8.14 -17.57
CA LYS A 218 -19.47 -8.83 -18.42
C LYS A 218 -18.75 -9.11 -19.73
N PRO A 219 -18.61 -10.38 -20.16
CA PRO A 219 -17.97 -10.64 -21.42
C PRO A 219 -18.71 -9.83 -22.48
N GLU A 220 -18.00 -9.02 -23.24
CA GLU A 220 -18.58 -8.36 -24.41
C GLU A 220 -19.08 -9.50 -25.29
N ALA A 221 -20.39 -9.67 -25.31
CA ALA A 221 -21.03 -10.57 -26.24
C ALA A 221 -20.79 -9.97 -27.65
N LYS A 222 -19.70 -10.37 -28.27
CA LYS A 222 -19.47 -10.14 -29.69
C LYS A 222 -20.52 -10.97 -30.43
N VAL A 223 -21.72 -10.42 -30.54
CA VAL A 223 -22.72 -10.96 -31.45
C VAL A 223 -22.23 -10.62 -32.85
N PRO A 224 -21.94 -11.61 -33.70
CA PRO A 224 -21.55 -11.34 -35.08
C PRO A 224 -22.59 -10.46 -35.76
N ILE A 225 -22.16 -9.45 -36.48
CA ILE A 225 -23.05 -8.49 -37.17
C ILE A 225 -24.10 -9.20 -38.03
N GLU A 226 -23.73 -10.31 -38.67
CA GLU A 226 -24.63 -11.19 -39.42
C GLU A 226 -25.83 -11.74 -38.61
N GLN A 227 -25.66 -11.97 -37.31
CA GLN A 227 -26.79 -12.41 -36.47
C GLN A 227 -27.70 -11.25 -36.08
N LEU A 228 -27.17 -10.05 -35.98
CA LEU A 228 -27.98 -8.85 -35.73
C LEU A 228 -28.77 -8.48 -36.97
N GLU A 229 -28.18 -8.58 -38.15
CA GLU A 229 -28.86 -8.35 -39.45
C GLU A 229 -29.96 -9.36 -39.70
N LYS A 230 -29.74 -10.67 -39.41
CA LYS A 230 -30.77 -11.71 -39.47
C LYS A 230 -31.94 -11.44 -38.54
N ARG A 231 -31.67 -10.93 -37.30
CA ARG A 231 -32.74 -10.56 -36.35
C ARG A 231 -33.51 -9.31 -36.83
N LEU A 232 -32.81 -8.34 -37.39
CA LEU A 232 -33.43 -7.14 -37.93
C LEU A 232 -34.37 -7.44 -39.12
N ASN A 233 -33.93 -8.31 -40.01
CA ASN A 233 -34.74 -8.75 -41.18
C ASN A 233 -35.98 -9.56 -40.79
N LEU A 234 -35.98 -10.22 -39.61
CA LEU A 234 -37.17 -10.92 -39.09
C LEU A 234 -38.20 -9.97 -38.45
N LEU A 235 -37.84 -8.75 -38.15
CA LEU A 235 -38.73 -7.75 -37.57
C LEU A 235 -39.36 -6.80 -38.61
N THR A 236 -38.91 -6.91 -39.87
CA THR A 236 -39.40 -6.07 -40.97
C THR A 236 -40.39 -6.76 -41.93
N HIS A 237 -40.91 -7.95 -41.55
CA HIS A 237 -41.98 -8.67 -42.27
C HIS A 237 -43.18 -8.93 -41.36
#